data_4304d6f83b91be8dc10debd0665295e4
#
_entry.id   4304d6f83b91be8dc10debd0665295e4
#
_cell.length_a   1.000
_cell.length_b   1.000
_cell.length_c   1.000
_cell.angle_alpha   90.00
_cell.angle_beta   90.00
_cell.angle_gamma   90.00
#
_symmetry.space_group_name_H-M   'P 1'
#
loop_
_entity.id
_entity.type
_entity.pdbx_description
1 polymer ?
#
loop_
_entity_poly.entity_id
_entity_poly.type
_entity_poly.pdbx_seq_one_letter_code
_entity_poly.pdbx_strand_id
1 'polypeptide(L)'
;RYAALARQAVAEGVVLLKNEAVLPLASGGRAALFGYAQFHYYQSGTGSGGLVNTAHVPNLPEVLGGPDGYQLDAEVQARYAAWLAEHPYEMGTGWAQEPWFQPEMPLDEDFVRAAAQRAETAFIVIGRTAGEDQDNSNTPGSFLLTEGEENMLALVCRHFKKSVVLLNVGNIIDMQWVMRYNPGAVAY
;
A
#
# COMPACT_ATOMS: atom_id res chain seq x y z
N ARG A 1 -8.82 24.38 -9.75
CA ARG A 1 -8.71 23.97 -11.15
C ARG A 1 -7.61 22.91 -11.33
N TYR A 2 -6.34 23.20 -10.93
CA TYR A 2 -5.23 22.26 -11.14
C TYR A 2 -5.37 20.97 -10.33
N ALA A 3 -5.85 21.03 -9.08
CA ALA A 3 -6.08 19.84 -8.27
C ALA A 3 -7.10 18.86 -8.89
N ALA A 4 -8.18 19.38 -9.49
CA ALA A 4 -9.16 18.54 -10.18
C ALA A 4 -8.56 17.88 -11.43
N LEU A 5 -7.73 18.59 -12.20
CA LEU A 5 -7.04 18.05 -13.36
C LEU A 5 -6.01 16.99 -12.96
N ALA A 6 -5.24 17.26 -11.89
CA ALA A 6 -4.28 16.29 -11.36
C ALA A 6 -4.98 15.01 -10.88
N ARG A 7 -6.11 15.13 -10.17
CA ARG A 7 -6.91 13.99 -9.75
C ARG A 7 -7.42 13.16 -10.94
N GLN A 8 -7.90 13.84 -11.98
CA GLN A 8 -8.34 13.16 -13.20
C GLN A 8 -7.18 12.43 -13.88
N ALA A 9 -6.02 13.08 -14.03
CA ALA A 9 -4.84 12.47 -14.63
C ALA A 9 -4.38 11.22 -13.87
N VAL A 10 -4.37 11.27 -12.54
CA VAL A 10 -4.04 10.09 -11.71
C VAL A 10 -5.08 8.99 -11.93
N ALA A 11 -6.38 9.30 -11.91
CA ALA A 11 -7.43 8.30 -12.10
C ALA A 11 -7.35 7.62 -13.50
N GLU A 12 -6.97 8.37 -14.54
CA GLU A 12 -6.77 7.84 -15.88
C GLU A 12 -5.43 7.09 -16.04
N GLY A 13 -4.46 7.38 -15.16
CA GLY A 13 -3.15 6.72 -15.15
C GLY A 13 -3.10 5.38 -14.42
N VAL A 14 -4.10 5.09 -13.58
CA VAL A 14 -4.16 3.80 -12.86
C VAL A 14 -4.32 2.64 -13.82
N VAL A 15 -3.47 1.63 -13.69
CA VAL A 15 -3.50 0.41 -14.49
C VAL A 15 -4.05 -0.76 -13.68
N LEU A 16 -5.16 -1.33 -14.13
CA LEU A 16 -5.74 -2.53 -13.53
C LEU A 16 -5.03 -3.77 -14.10
N LEU A 17 -4.11 -4.33 -13.31
CA LEU A 17 -3.28 -5.48 -13.73
C LEU A 17 -4.01 -6.82 -13.59
N LYS A 18 -4.90 -6.93 -12.59
CA LYS A 18 -5.71 -8.11 -12.33
C LYS A 18 -7.05 -7.71 -11.73
N ASN A 19 -8.14 -8.36 -12.13
CA ASN A 19 -9.44 -8.23 -11.48
C ASN A 19 -10.29 -9.49 -11.67
N GLU A 20 -10.53 -10.21 -10.59
CA GLU A 20 -11.42 -11.38 -10.55
C GLU A 20 -12.83 -10.95 -10.05
N ALA A 21 -13.43 -9.99 -10.72
CA ALA A 21 -14.74 -9.43 -10.39
C ALA A 21 -14.83 -8.84 -8.96
N VAL A 22 -13.71 -8.42 -8.38
CA VAL A 22 -13.69 -7.72 -7.08
C VAL A 22 -13.97 -6.24 -7.27
N LEU A 23 -13.42 -5.64 -8.31
CA LEU A 23 -13.65 -4.24 -8.66
C LEU A 23 -14.71 -4.12 -9.78
N PRO A 24 -15.56 -3.09 -9.77
CA PRO A 24 -15.65 -2.04 -8.76
C PRO A 24 -16.25 -2.53 -7.45
N LEU A 25 -15.76 -1.98 -6.33
CA LEU A 25 -16.32 -2.24 -5.02
C LEU A 25 -17.53 -1.32 -4.78
N ALA A 26 -18.52 -1.84 -4.06
CA ALA A 26 -19.61 -0.99 -3.56
C ALA A 26 -19.07 -0.07 -2.44
N SER A 27 -19.57 1.16 -2.39
CA SER A 27 -19.27 2.10 -1.30
C SER A 27 -19.92 1.66 0.03
N GLY A 28 -19.36 2.10 1.16
CA GLY A 28 -19.98 1.97 2.48
C GLY A 28 -19.82 0.61 3.16
N GLY A 29 -18.96 -0.27 2.65
CA GLY A 29 -18.65 -1.56 3.29
C GLY A 29 -17.65 -1.44 4.44
N ARG A 30 -17.30 -2.59 5.05
CA ARG A 30 -16.21 -2.68 6.02
C ARG A 30 -14.92 -3.12 5.33
N ALA A 31 -13.82 -2.44 5.64
CA ALA A 31 -12.52 -2.75 5.07
C ALA A 31 -11.42 -2.77 6.13
N ALA A 32 -10.40 -3.59 5.90
CA ALA A 32 -9.15 -3.57 6.63
C ALA A 32 -8.02 -3.14 5.70
N LEU A 33 -7.12 -2.31 6.19
CA LEU A 33 -5.98 -1.79 5.43
C LEU A 33 -4.69 -2.36 5.98
N PHE A 34 -3.87 -2.89 5.10
CA PHE A 34 -2.59 -3.51 5.41
C PHE A 34 -1.46 -2.87 4.59
N GLY A 35 -0.25 -2.88 5.13
CA GLY A 35 0.95 -2.33 4.51
C GLY A 35 1.32 -0.96 5.08
N TYR A 36 2.62 -0.78 5.33
CA TYR A 36 3.16 0.47 5.89
C TYR A 36 2.82 1.69 5.01
N ALA A 37 2.91 1.52 3.69
CA ALA A 37 2.73 2.59 2.72
C ALA A 37 1.30 3.17 2.68
N GLN A 38 0.31 2.55 3.35
CA GLN A 38 -1.02 3.14 3.50
C GLN A 38 -0.99 4.51 4.21
N PHE A 39 -0.02 4.72 5.12
CA PHE A 39 0.14 5.97 5.88
C PHE A 39 1.11 6.95 5.23
N HIS A 40 2.13 6.43 4.56
CA HIS A 40 3.18 7.19 3.88
C HIS A 40 3.22 6.79 2.40
N TYR A 41 2.17 7.19 1.68
CA TYR A 41 2.08 6.93 0.25
C TYR A 41 3.15 7.71 -0.50
N TYR A 42 3.96 7.02 -1.28
CA TYR A 42 5.02 7.66 -2.08
C TYR A 42 4.38 8.51 -3.18
N GLN A 43 4.52 9.82 -3.05
CA GLN A 43 3.97 10.82 -3.96
C GLN A 43 4.98 11.28 -5.02
N SER A 44 6.25 11.01 -4.77
CA SER A 44 7.38 11.43 -5.59
C SER A 44 8.55 10.49 -5.38
N GLY A 45 9.57 10.60 -6.23
CA GLY A 45 10.82 9.86 -6.06
C GLY A 45 11.78 10.53 -5.08
N THR A 46 12.94 9.92 -4.90
CA THR A 46 14.07 10.45 -4.12
C THR A 46 14.88 11.47 -4.91
N GLY A 47 15.80 12.15 -4.25
CA GLY A 47 16.68 13.13 -4.86
C GLY A 47 15.95 14.40 -5.31
N SER A 48 16.30 14.94 -6.48
CA SER A 48 15.69 16.17 -7.01
C SER A 48 14.19 16.03 -7.28
N GLY A 49 13.72 14.83 -7.62
CA GLY A 49 12.32 14.51 -7.81
C GLY A 49 11.51 14.49 -6.50
N GLY A 50 12.16 14.33 -5.36
CA GLY A 50 11.54 14.31 -4.03
C GLY A 50 11.23 15.67 -3.43
N LEU A 51 11.83 16.73 -3.96
CA LEU A 51 11.68 18.11 -3.44
C LEU A 51 10.40 18.78 -3.96
N VAL A 52 9.27 18.12 -3.76
CA VAL A 52 7.96 18.63 -4.17
C VAL A 52 7.29 19.35 -3.01
N ASN A 53 7.00 20.63 -3.20
CA ASN A 53 6.27 21.41 -2.20
C ASN A 53 4.76 21.12 -2.31
N THR A 54 4.23 20.37 -1.36
CA THR A 54 2.82 19.99 -1.27
C THR A 54 2.18 20.57 -0.01
N ALA A 55 0.98 21.10 -0.15
CA ALA A 55 0.22 21.59 0.98
C ALA A 55 -0.34 20.45 1.85
N HIS A 56 -0.69 19.34 1.22
CA HIS A 56 -1.22 18.13 1.88
C HIS A 56 -1.02 16.92 0.98
N VAL A 57 -0.64 15.81 1.59
CA VAL A 57 -0.58 14.49 0.95
C VAL A 57 -1.57 13.60 1.67
N PRO A 58 -2.69 13.23 1.03
CA PRO A 58 -3.65 12.34 1.65
C PRO A 58 -3.06 10.93 1.80
N ASN A 59 -3.33 10.28 2.91
CA ASN A 59 -3.05 8.87 3.11
C ASN A 59 -4.28 8.01 2.76
N LEU A 60 -4.10 6.70 2.62
CA LEU A 60 -5.21 5.82 2.26
C LEU A 60 -6.30 5.73 3.33
N PRO A 61 -6.01 5.68 4.64
CA PRO A 61 -7.04 5.76 5.67
C PRO A 61 -7.94 6.99 5.54
N GLU A 62 -7.38 8.17 5.25
CA GLU A 62 -8.17 9.39 5.04
C GLU A 62 -9.09 9.29 3.82
N VAL A 63 -8.56 8.75 2.71
CA VAL A 63 -9.30 8.67 1.43
C VAL A 63 -10.36 7.57 1.48
N LEU A 64 -10.01 6.38 1.97
CA LEU A 64 -10.92 5.24 1.98
C LEU A 64 -11.90 5.27 3.14
N GLY A 65 -11.53 5.89 4.27
CA GLY A 65 -12.37 6.05 5.46
C GLY A 65 -13.19 7.34 5.49
N GLY A 66 -13.24 8.10 4.39
CA GLY A 66 -14.00 9.35 4.29
C GLY A 66 -15.52 9.16 4.41
N PRO A 67 -16.31 10.25 4.39
CA PRO A 67 -17.77 10.23 4.67
C PRO A 67 -18.57 9.24 3.81
N ASP A 68 -18.17 9.05 2.55
CA ASP A 68 -18.80 8.14 1.60
C ASP A 68 -17.96 6.86 1.40
N GLY A 69 -16.94 6.66 2.25
CA GLY A 69 -15.98 5.57 2.15
C GLY A 69 -16.35 4.34 2.95
N TYR A 70 -15.31 3.57 3.32
CA TYR A 70 -15.45 2.35 4.10
C TYR A 70 -15.40 2.62 5.60
N GLN A 71 -16.11 1.80 6.37
CA GLN A 71 -15.85 1.68 7.79
C GLN A 71 -14.56 0.86 7.98
N LEU A 72 -13.46 1.53 8.30
CA LEU A 72 -12.17 0.87 8.50
C LEU A 72 -12.15 0.07 9.80
N ASP A 73 -11.49 -1.11 9.78
CA ASP A 73 -11.32 -1.95 10.97
C ASP A 73 -10.45 -1.24 12.01
N ALA A 74 -11.07 -0.85 13.14
CA ALA A 74 -10.43 -0.05 14.17
C ALA A 74 -9.25 -0.76 14.87
N GLU A 75 -9.32 -2.09 15.00
CA GLU A 75 -8.24 -2.86 15.65
C GLU A 75 -7.01 -2.93 14.73
N VAL A 76 -7.23 -3.11 13.42
CA VAL A 76 -6.14 -3.07 12.44
C VAL A 76 -5.49 -1.69 12.43
N GLN A 77 -6.30 -0.63 12.38
CA GLN A 77 -5.77 0.74 12.41
C GLN A 77 -5.01 1.04 13.73
N ALA A 78 -5.53 0.61 14.86
CA ALA A 78 -4.87 0.81 16.17
C ALA A 78 -3.54 0.06 16.26
N ARG A 79 -3.47 -1.18 15.75
CA ARG A 79 -2.22 -1.96 15.73
C ARG A 79 -1.15 -1.32 14.85
N TYR A 80 -1.53 -0.84 13.66
CA TYR A 80 -0.62 -0.08 12.81
C TYR A 80 -0.17 1.24 13.45
N ALA A 81 -1.08 1.97 14.11
CA ALA A 81 -0.73 3.21 14.81
C ALA A 81 0.32 2.96 15.93
N ALA A 82 0.16 1.86 16.68
CA ALA A 82 1.15 1.46 17.68
C ALA A 82 2.50 1.07 17.05
N TRP A 83 2.46 0.31 15.95
CA TRP A 83 3.67 -0.05 15.20
C TRP A 83 4.42 1.19 14.68
N LEU A 84 3.71 2.14 14.08
CA LEU A 84 4.30 3.38 13.55
C LEU A 84 4.92 4.26 14.63
N ALA A 85 4.37 4.26 15.84
CA ALA A 85 4.95 5.01 16.96
C ALA A 85 6.34 4.48 17.35
N GLU A 86 6.58 3.17 17.20
CA GLU A 86 7.86 2.52 17.47
C GLU A 86 8.77 2.45 16.22
N HIS A 87 8.20 2.53 15.03
CA HIS A 87 8.87 2.44 13.73
C HIS A 87 8.50 3.64 12.85
N PRO A 88 8.96 4.85 13.20
CA PRO A 88 8.66 6.06 12.42
C PRO A 88 9.22 5.95 11.00
N TYR A 89 8.63 6.71 10.08
CA TYR A 89 9.10 6.76 8.70
C TYR A 89 10.58 7.14 8.62
N GLU A 90 11.37 6.31 7.98
CA GLU A 90 12.79 6.54 7.77
C GLU A 90 13.01 7.37 6.51
N MET A 91 13.58 8.57 6.69
CA MET A 91 13.87 9.52 5.61
C MET A 91 15.27 9.33 4.99
N GLY A 92 16.10 8.45 5.58
CA GLY A 92 17.51 8.38 5.24
C GLY A 92 18.33 9.51 5.85
N THR A 93 19.64 9.48 5.63
CA THR A 93 20.60 10.40 6.28
C THR A 93 21.25 11.42 5.34
N GLY A 94 20.89 11.43 4.06
CA GLY A 94 21.49 12.30 3.07
C GLY A 94 20.65 12.45 1.79
N TRP A 95 21.24 13.10 0.81
CA TRP A 95 20.62 13.29 -0.49
C TRP A 95 20.30 11.95 -1.17
N ALA A 96 19.05 11.78 -1.60
CA ALA A 96 18.56 10.59 -2.31
C ALA A 96 18.82 9.26 -1.54
N GLN A 97 18.88 9.29 -0.21
CA GLN A 97 19.20 8.13 0.62
C GLN A 97 17.99 7.58 1.38
N GLU A 98 16.78 7.96 0.99
CA GLU A 98 15.57 7.32 1.52
C GLU A 98 15.61 5.82 1.21
N PRO A 99 15.25 4.95 2.18
CA PRO A 99 15.16 3.51 1.93
C PRO A 99 14.14 3.21 0.82
N TRP A 100 14.42 2.20 0.00
CA TRP A 100 13.51 1.74 -1.06
C TRP A 100 12.10 1.42 -0.56
N PHE A 101 12.01 0.92 0.65
CA PHE A 101 10.79 0.51 1.32
C PHE A 101 10.90 0.79 2.82
N GLN A 102 9.76 0.79 3.50
CA GLN A 102 9.71 0.80 4.96
C GLN A 102 9.41 -0.63 5.46
N PRO A 103 9.97 -1.05 6.61
CA PRO A 103 9.68 -2.38 7.17
C PRO A 103 8.20 -2.59 7.42
N GLU A 104 7.66 -3.74 7.02
CA GLU A 104 6.28 -4.09 7.28
C GLU A 104 6.07 -4.53 8.73
N MET A 105 4.90 -4.21 9.28
CA MET A 105 4.47 -4.70 10.58
C MET A 105 4.31 -6.23 10.52
N PRO A 106 4.97 -6.99 11.41
CA PRO A 106 4.75 -8.43 11.48
C PRO A 106 3.29 -8.78 11.77
N LEU A 107 2.72 -9.63 10.94
CA LEU A 107 1.35 -10.10 11.07
C LEU A 107 1.34 -11.56 11.53
N ASP A 108 0.48 -11.86 12.49
CA ASP A 108 0.15 -13.23 12.87
C ASP A 108 -1.20 -13.66 12.26
N GLU A 109 -1.38 -14.97 12.06
CA GLU A 109 -2.54 -15.52 11.40
C GLU A 109 -3.84 -15.28 12.17
N ASP A 110 -3.79 -15.33 13.50
CA ASP A 110 -4.97 -15.13 14.35
C ASP A 110 -5.50 -13.70 14.23
N PHE A 111 -4.61 -12.73 14.19
CA PHE A 111 -4.96 -11.33 14.00
C PHE A 111 -5.63 -11.08 12.64
N VAL A 112 -5.03 -11.59 11.55
CA VAL A 112 -5.58 -11.42 10.21
C VAL A 112 -6.91 -12.14 10.06
N ARG A 113 -7.04 -13.34 10.61
CA ARG A 113 -8.30 -14.09 10.63
C ARG A 113 -9.40 -13.36 11.40
N ALA A 114 -9.09 -12.76 12.54
CA ALA A 114 -10.03 -11.95 13.30
C ALA A 114 -10.47 -10.70 12.54
N ALA A 115 -9.54 -10.01 11.87
CA ALA A 115 -9.84 -8.87 11.00
C ALA A 115 -10.79 -9.27 9.85
N ALA A 116 -10.57 -10.43 9.23
CA ALA A 116 -11.42 -10.94 8.15
C ALA A 116 -12.84 -11.34 8.60
N GLN A 117 -13.05 -11.55 9.90
CA GLN A 117 -14.41 -11.72 10.46
C GLN A 117 -15.15 -10.38 10.62
N ARG A 118 -14.41 -9.27 10.77
CA ARG A 118 -14.97 -7.93 10.96
C ARG A 118 -15.13 -7.15 9.67
N ALA A 119 -14.29 -7.44 8.67
CA ALA A 119 -14.28 -6.76 7.38
C ALA A 119 -14.27 -7.76 6.22
N GLU A 120 -15.07 -7.51 5.18
CA GLU A 120 -15.16 -8.37 3.99
C GLU A 120 -14.01 -8.10 3.01
N THR A 121 -13.56 -6.85 2.94
CA THR A 121 -12.57 -6.37 1.97
C THR A 121 -11.27 -6.01 2.66
N ALA A 122 -10.15 -6.45 2.09
CA ALA A 122 -8.82 -6.00 2.47
C ALA A 122 -8.20 -5.18 1.34
N PHE A 123 -7.60 -4.05 1.69
CA PHE A 123 -6.65 -3.33 0.84
C PHE A 123 -5.24 -3.58 1.36
N ILE A 124 -4.34 -3.91 0.46
CA ILE A 124 -2.94 -4.18 0.75
C ILE A 124 -2.12 -3.18 -0.07
N VAL A 125 -1.26 -2.41 0.58
CA VAL A 125 -0.40 -1.47 -0.13
C VAL A 125 1.03 -1.96 -0.09
N ILE A 126 1.63 -2.10 -1.27
CA ILE A 126 3.06 -2.35 -1.41
C ILE A 126 3.71 -1.08 -1.93
N GLY A 127 4.66 -0.56 -1.17
CA GLY A 127 5.33 0.70 -1.46
C GLY A 127 6.79 0.51 -1.83
N ARG A 128 7.22 1.17 -2.89
CA ARG A 128 8.63 1.34 -3.27
C ARG A 128 8.84 2.76 -3.72
N THR A 129 9.81 3.43 -3.12
CA THR A 129 10.29 4.68 -3.73
C THR A 129 11.14 4.38 -4.95
N ALA A 130 11.50 5.39 -5.69
CA ALA A 130 12.47 5.34 -6.78
C ALA A 130 13.09 6.73 -6.92
N GLY A 131 14.17 6.85 -7.63
CA GLY A 131 14.71 8.16 -7.91
C GLY A 131 16.20 8.17 -8.19
N GLU A 132 16.74 9.35 -8.01
CA GLU A 132 18.12 9.69 -8.36
C GLU A 132 19.12 8.89 -7.50
N ASP A 133 20.21 8.45 -8.13
CA ASP A 133 21.31 7.70 -7.52
C ASP A 133 20.94 6.35 -6.87
N GLN A 134 19.76 5.81 -7.20
CA GLN A 134 19.33 4.49 -6.72
C GLN A 134 18.86 3.61 -7.88
N ASP A 135 19.68 2.64 -8.25
CA ASP A 135 19.33 1.63 -9.26
C ASP A 135 18.56 0.47 -8.63
N ASN A 136 17.55 -0.02 -9.36
CA ASN A 136 16.83 -1.22 -8.95
C ASN A 136 17.76 -2.45 -8.97
N SER A 137 17.61 -3.32 -7.99
CA SER A 137 18.40 -4.56 -7.84
C SER A 137 17.50 -5.77 -7.62
N ASN A 138 17.97 -6.94 -8.03
CA ASN A 138 17.24 -8.20 -7.82
C ASN A 138 17.39 -8.70 -6.36
N THR A 139 16.92 -7.88 -5.42
CA THR A 139 16.99 -8.16 -3.97
C THR A 139 15.64 -7.88 -3.31
N PRO A 140 15.37 -8.49 -2.12
CA PRO A 140 14.20 -8.15 -1.31
C PRO A 140 14.15 -6.65 -0.98
N GLY A 141 12.95 -6.07 -1.12
CA GLY A 141 12.72 -4.65 -0.86
C GLY A 141 13.06 -3.72 -2.02
N SER A 142 13.69 -4.22 -3.09
CA SER A 142 13.84 -3.54 -4.37
C SER A 142 12.94 -4.22 -5.42
N PHE A 143 13.47 -5.11 -6.26
CA PHE A 143 12.66 -5.83 -7.25
C PHE A 143 11.82 -6.95 -6.61
N LEU A 144 12.37 -7.68 -5.64
CA LEU A 144 11.65 -8.75 -4.95
C LEU A 144 10.88 -8.24 -3.74
N LEU A 145 9.83 -8.96 -3.36
CA LEU A 145 9.13 -8.72 -2.10
C LEU A 145 10.06 -9.01 -0.91
N THR A 146 9.86 -8.28 0.18
CA THR A 146 10.44 -8.61 1.48
C THR A 146 9.69 -9.78 2.12
N GLU A 147 10.29 -10.43 3.11
CA GLU A 147 9.64 -11.48 3.88
C GLU A 147 8.35 -10.98 4.56
N GLY A 148 8.36 -9.75 5.08
CA GLY A 148 7.17 -9.14 5.70
C GLY A 148 6.02 -8.94 4.71
N GLU A 149 6.31 -8.49 3.48
CA GLU A 149 5.31 -8.33 2.44
C GLU A 149 4.79 -9.68 1.93
N GLU A 150 5.64 -10.68 1.78
CA GLU A 150 5.22 -12.04 1.43
C GLU A 150 4.29 -12.63 2.50
N ASN A 151 4.64 -12.49 3.79
CA ASN A 151 3.80 -12.92 4.89
C ASN A 151 2.44 -12.19 4.90
N MET A 152 2.45 -10.88 4.73
CA MET A 152 1.24 -10.06 4.65
C MET A 152 0.32 -10.51 3.52
N LEU A 153 0.84 -10.67 2.31
CA LEU A 153 0.08 -11.14 1.16
C LEU A 153 -0.47 -12.56 1.38
N ALA A 154 0.37 -13.47 1.89
CA ALA A 154 -0.03 -14.85 2.16
C ALA A 154 -1.20 -14.94 3.14
N LEU A 155 -1.13 -14.21 4.26
CA LEU A 155 -2.17 -14.22 5.27
C LEU A 155 -3.44 -13.48 4.82
N VAL A 156 -3.30 -12.28 4.27
CA VAL A 156 -4.46 -11.46 3.90
C VAL A 156 -5.22 -12.09 2.75
N CYS A 157 -4.54 -12.53 1.68
CA CYS A 157 -5.21 -13.16 0.54
C CYS A 157 -5.86 -14.50 0.90
N ARG A 158 -5.36 -15.21 1.92
CA ARG A 158 -5.96 -16.46 2.41
C ARG A 158 -7.26 -16.24 3.16
N HIS A 159 -7.32 -15.21 3.99
CA HIS A 159 -8.42 -15.04 4.95
C HIS A 159 -9.53 -14.10 4.48
N PHE A 160 -9.22 -13.10 3.64
CA PHE A 160 -10.22 -12.17 3.15
C PHE A 160 -10.90 -12.65 1.87
N LYS A 161 -12.21 -12.47 1.80
CA LYS A 161 -13.01 -12.81 0.60
C LYS A 161 -12.67 -11.92 -0.59
N LYS A 162 -12.37 -10.64 -0.32
CA LYS A 162 -12.00 -9.64 -1.33
C LYS A 162 -10.68 -9.02 -0.91
N SER A 163 -9.65 -9.19 -1.71
CA SER A 163 -8.34 -8.57 -1.53
C SER A 163 -7.98 -7.72 -2.74
N VAL A 164 -7.63 -6.48 -2.49
CA VAL A 164 -7.20 -5.51 -3.50
C VAL A 164 -5.78 -5.08 -3.16
N VAL A 165 -4.84 -5.37 -4.02
CA VAL A 165 -3.46 -4.92 -3.86
C VAL A 165 -3.25 -3.64 -4.65
N LEU A 166 -2.74 -2.61 -3.99
CA LEU A 166 -2.37 -1.33 -4.57
C LEU A 166 -0.84 -1.25 -4.61
N LEU A 167 -0.29 -1.13 -5.81
CA LEU A 167 1.14 -0.97 -6.02
C LEU A 167 1.48 0.52 -6.10
N ASN A 168 2.03 1.05 -5.02
CA ASN A 168 2.63 2.38 -4.99
C ASN A 168 4.14 2.26 -5.21
N VAL A 169 4.51 1.84 -6.42
CA VAL A 169 5.87 1.46 -6.79
C VAL A 169 6.38 2.38 -7.88
N GLY A 170 7.42 3.14 -7.61
CA GLY A 170 8.05 4.05 -8.57
C GLY A 170 8.99 3.37 -9.57
N ASN A 171 9.18 2.06 -9.48
CA ASN A 171 10.08 1.26 -10.31
C ASN A 171 9.43 -0.09 -10.65
N ILE A 172 10.15 -0.97 -11.35
CA ILE A 172 9.67 -2.33 -11.62
C ILE A 172 9.71 -3.19 -10.36
N ILE A 173 8.77 -4.13 -10.25
CA ILE A 173 8.69 -5.12 -9.16
C ILE A 173 8.38 -6.51 -9.73
N ASP A 174 8.90 -7.57 -9.12
CA ASP A 174 8.52 -8.93 -9.46
C ASP A 174 7.03 -9.14 -9.22
N MET A 175 6.35 -9.78 -10.19
CA MET A 175 4.91 -10.00 -10.14
C MET A 175 4.54 -11.49 -9.98
N GLN A 176 5.50 -12.39 -9.73
CA GLN A 176 5.22 -13.84 -9.58
C GLN A 176 4.34 -14.13 -8.34
N TRP A 177 4.39 -13.28 -7.33
CA TRP A 177 3.56 -13.37 -6.15
C TRP A 177 2.04 -13.28 -6.46
N VAL A 178 1.66 -12.63 -7.56
CA VAL A 178 0.24 -12.55 -7.98
C VAL A 178 -0.34 -13.94 -8.25
N MET A 179 0.43 -14.81 -8.88
CA MET A 179 0.01 -16.20 -9.10
C MET A 179 0.07 -17.03 -7.82
N ARG A 180 1.05 -16.74 -6.94
CA ARG A 180 1.26 -17.48 -5.69
C ARG A 180 0.17 -17.21 -4.65
N TYR A 181 -0.18 -15.95 -4.43
CA TYR A 181 -1.15 -15.53 -3.40
C TYR A 181 -2.55 -15.23 -3.92
N ASN A 182 -2.69 -15.15 -5.23
CA ASN A 182 -3.95 -14.98 -5.95
C ASN A 182 -4.87 -13.87 -5.38
N PRO A 183 -4.41 -12.60 -5.24
CA PRO A 183 -5.28 -11.51 -4.83
C PRO A 183 -6.44 -11.33 -5.81
N GLY A 184 -7.60 -10.88 -5.30
CA GLY A 184 -8.79 -10.67 -6.11
C GLY A 184 -8.65 -9.55 -7.13
N ALA A 185 -7.88 -8.50 -6.82
CA ALA A 185 -7.52 -7.44 -7.76
C ALA A 185 -6.12 -6.89 -7.46
N VAL A 186 -5.46 -6.37 -8.50
CA VAL A 186 -4.16 -5.67 -8.41
C VAL A 186 -4.24 -4.43 -9.30
N ALA A 187 -3.96 -3.28 -8.72
CA ALA A 187 -3.88 -2.01 -9.43
C ALA A 187 -2.51 -1.33 -9.19
N TYR A 188 -2.03 -0.69 -10.26
CA TYR A 188 -0.77 0.09 -10.29
C TYR A 188 -1.04 1.52 -10.72
#